data_36b65d0aadcfd89b23936709a6f0d08f
#
_entry.id   36b65d0aadcfd89b23936709a6f0d08f
#
_cell.length_a   1.000
_cell.length_b   1.000
_cell.length_c   1.000
_cell.angle_alpha   90.00
_cell.angle_beta   90.00
_cell.angle_gamma   90.00
#
_symmetry.space_group_name_H-M   'P 1'
#
loop_
_entity.id
_entity.type
_entity.pdbx_description
1 polymer ?
#
loop_
_entity_poly.entity_id
_entity_poly.type
_entity_poly.pdbx_seq_one_letter_code
_entity_poly.pdbx_strand_id
1 'polypeptide(L)'
;MLKKVRILIVDDDPDVCEYLQKFLSKDGYDVTTISEPRLVLDELKEKTYQIIILDLKMPGMSGEELLRQIRAVDSDICIIIYTGYPSVDSAVETMKQQVFDYIKKPFNIEDFRAVIRKAVQEKGLIVSPEIRLNQEIGQKIRTLRKKKNLTLKQLANRTGLSVSLISQIELAKTSASVSTLYKIACALGIKIGYFFSDI
;
A
#
# COMPACT_ATOMS: atom_id res chain seq x y z
N MET A 1 3.18 -12.42 8.66
CA MET A 1 2.79 -10.98 8.70
C MET A 1 2.94 -10.41 7.31
N LEU A 2 1.90 -9.83 6.75
CA LEU A 2 1.90 -9.29 5.39
C LEU A 2 2.75 -8.01 5.36
N LYS A 3 3.77 -7.96 4.48
CA LYS A 3 4.58 -6.76 4.32
C LYS A 3 3.71 -5.64 3.76
N LYS A 4 3.36 -4.66 4.61
CA LYS A 4 2.77 -3.41 4.14
C LYS A 4 3.77 -2.66 3.27
N VAL A 5 3.29 -1.92 2.28
CA VAL A 5 4.15 -0.97 1.56
C VAL A 5 4.63 0.07 2.56
N ARG A 6 5.95 0.21 2.69
CA ARG A 6 6.57 1.19 3.57
C ARG A 6 6.83 2.46 2.81
N ILE A 7 6.33 3.55 3.38
CA ILE A 7 6.45 4.90 2.84
C ILE A 7 7.28 5.74 3.81
N LEU A 8 8.31 6.39 3.31
CA LEU A 8 9.05 7.41 4.05
C LEU A 8 8.59 8.79 3.58
N ILE A 9 8.19 9.65 4.52
CA ILE A 9 7.86 11.05 4.26
C ILE A 9 9.01 11.90 4.80
N VAL A 10 9.52 12.79 3.97
CA VAL A 10 10.61 13.71 4.32
C VAL A 10 10.14 15.14 4.07
N ASP A 11 9.85 15.86 5.14
CA ASP A 11 9.35 17.23 5.13
C ASP A 11 9.73 17.90 6.45
N ASP A 12 10.25 19.10 6.42
CA ASP A 12 10.66 19.84 7.63
C ASP A 12 9.50 20.36 8.47
N ASP A 13 8.27 20.35 7.92
CA ASP A 13 7.06 20.71 8.66
C ASP A 13 6.47 19.47 9.38
N PRO A 14 6.55 19.42 10.74
CA PRO A 14 6.04 18.29 11.50
C PRO A 14 4.52 18.12 11.41
N ASP A 15 3.76 19.21 11.22
CA ASP A 15 2.29 19.15 11.11
C ASP A 15 1.89 18.47 9.80
N VAL A 16 2.61 18.78 8.73
CA VAL A 16 2.45 18.12 7.44
C VAL A 16 2.83 16.63 7.54
N CYS A 17 3.95 16.33 8.16
CA CYS A 17 4.39 14.95 8.42
C CYS A 17 3.31 14.16 9.18
N GLU A 18 2.79 14.69 10.27
CA GLU A 18 1.76 14.03 11.09
C GLU A 18 0.45 13.84 10.30
N TYR A 19 0.02 14.86 9.56
CA TYR A 19 -1.18 14.80 8.73
C TYR A 19 -1.08 13.69 7.69
N LEU A 20 -0.01 13.67 6.89
CA LEU A 20 0.19 12.68 5.84
C LEU A 20 0.38 11.27 6.42
N GLN A 21 1.09 11.13 7.54
CA GLN A 21 1.26 9.86 8.23
C GLN A 21 -0.08 9.28 8.67
N LYS A 22 -0.92 10.07 9.34
CA LYS A 22 -2.27 9.66 9.77
C LYS A 22 -3.13 9.25 8.58
N PHE A 23 -3.05 10.02 7.50
CA PHE A 23 -3.82 9.78 6.30
C PHE A 23 -3.43 8.47 5.62
N LEU A 24 -2.15 8.29 5.28
CA LEU A 24 -1.66 7.10 4.58
C LEU A 24 -1.72 5.84 5.45
N SER A 25 -1.55 5.97 6.77
CA SER A 25 -1.70 4.84 7.69
C SER A 25 -3.15 4.30 7.71
N LYS A 26 -4.16 5.17 7.55
CA LYS A 26 -5.57 4.74 7.39
C LYS A 26 -5.79 3.98 6.10
N ASP A 27 -5.05 4.30 5.04
CA ASP A 27 -5.08 3.59 3.76
C ASP A 27 -4.31 2.25 3.79
N GLY A 28 -3.69 1.92 4.94
CA GLY A 28 -3.06 0.62 5.18
C GLY A 28 -1.55 0.58 4.94
N TYR A 29 -0.91 1.70 4.63
CA TYR A 29 0.54 1.82 4.48
C TYR A 29 1.26 1.80 5.85
N ASP A 30 2.53 1.42 5.83
CA ASP A 30 3.45 1.55 6.95
C ASP A 30 4.29 2.82 6.74
N VAL A 31 4.03 3.86 7.53
CA VAL A 31 4.52 5.21 7.25
C VAL A 31 5.47 5.68 8.33
N THR A 32 6.68 6.03 7.92
CA THR A 32 7.68 6.71 8.74
C THR A 32 7.83 8.15 8.27
N THR A 33 8.04 9.08 9.17
CA THR A 33 8.29 10.49 8.87
C THR A 33 9.64 10.93 9.39
N ILE A 34 10.34 11.75 8.63
CA ILE A 34 11.62 12.38 9.03
C ILE A 34 11.54 13.86 8.68
N SER A 35 11.73 14.71 9.70
CA SER A 35 11.75 16.17 9.52
C SER A 35 13.17 16.74 9.40
N GLU A 36 14.19 15.93 9.63
CA GLU A 36 15.59 16.31 9.49
C GLU A 36 16.24 15.58 8.30
N PRO A 37 16.48 16.25 7.16
CA PRO A 37 16.95 15.59 5.93
C PRO A 37 18.24 14.77 6.09
N ARG A 38 19.12 15.19 6.98
CA ARG A 38 20.40 14.52 7.23
C ARG A 38 20.28 13.11 7.78
N LEU A 39 19.15 12.78 8.43
CA LEU A 39 18.89 11.46 9.03
C LEU A 39 18.38 10.45 8.00
N VAL A 40 17.96 10.89 6.82
CA VAL A 40 17.33 10.04 5.81
C VAL A 40 18.24 8.91 5.35
N LEU A 41 19.51 9.21 5.07
CA LEU A 41 20.44 8.19 4.58
C LEU A 41 20.75 7.13 5.62
N ASP A 42 20.79 7.49 6.90
CA ASP A 42 21.00 6.52 7.97
C ASP A 42 19.76 5.65 8.16
N GLU A 43 18.59 6.24 8.11
CA GLU A 43 17.32 5.47 8.13
C GLU A 43 17.23 4.48 6.96
N LEU A 44 17.69 4.85 5.76
CA LEU A 44 17.70 3.97 4.58
C LEU A 44 18.71 2.82 4.69
N LYS A 45 19.73 2.93 5.52
CA LYS A 45 20.65 1.82 5.83
C LYS A 45 20.01 0.79 6.77
N GLU A 46 19.16 1.28 7.69
CA GLU A 46 18.53 0.42 8.70
C GLU A 46 17.25 -0.22 8.19
N LYS A 47 16.47 0.49 7.37
CA LYS A 47 15.17 0.05 6.89
C LYS A 47 15.02 0.26 5.38
N THR A 48 14.30 -0.65 4.75
CA THR A 48 13.95 -0.52 3.32
C THR A 48 12.59 0.12 3.16
N TYR A 49 12.47 1.07 2.26
CA TYR A 49 11.24 1.75 1.88
C TYR A 49 10.95 1.49 0.41
N GLN A 50 9.68 1.44 0.03
CA GLN A 50 9.27 1.27 -1.36
C GLN A 50 8.94 2.61 -2.02
N ILE A 51 8.46 3.56 -1.23
CA ILE A 51 8.12 4.91 -1.70
C ILE A 51 8.74 5.93 -0.75
N ILE A 52 9.33 6.97 -1.31
CA ILE A 52 9.72 8.19 -0.57
C ILE A 52 8.90 9.35 -1.10
N ILE A 53 8.30 10.11 -0.20
CA ILE A 53 7.63 11.38 -0.47
C ILE A 53 8.56 12.45 0.06
N LEU A 54 9.07 13.31 -0.83
CA LEU A 54 10.17 14.23 -0.53
C LEU A 54 9.79 15.67 -0.84
N ASP A 55 9.87 16.54 0.17
CA ASP A 55 9.87 17.99 -0.08
C ASP A 55 11.22 18.44 -0.64
N LEU A 56 11.20 19.41 -1.54
CA LEU A 56 12.41 20.03 -2.09
C LEU A 56 12.93 21.20 -1.26
N LYS A 57 12.06 21.87 -0.52
CA LYS A 57 12.39 23.07 0.23
C LYS A 57 12.47 22.79 1.73
N MET A 58 13.65 22.38 2.16
CA MET A 58 13.93 22.11 3.57
C MET A 58 15.16 22.90 4.04
N PRO A 59 15.19 23.35 5.30
CA PRO A 59 16.36 24.02 5.87
C PRO A 59 17.58 23.09 5.91
N GLY A 60 18.76 23.64 5.63
CA GLY A 60 20.05 22.97 5.82
C GLY A 60 20.48 22.00 4.73
N MET A 61 19.56 21.34 4.03
CA MET A 61 19.84 20.49 2.87
C MET A 61 18.68 20.58 1.89
N SER A 62 18.97 20.87 0.62
CA SER A 62 17.92 20.89 -0.38
C SER A 62 17.42 19.48 -0.72
N GLY A 63 16.12 19.35 -1.04
CA GLY A 63 15.56 18.06 -1.44
C GLY A 63 16.19 17.53 -2.73
N GLU A 64 16.66 18.40 -3.63
CA GLU A 64 17.37 17.98 -4.84
C GLU A 64 18.74 17.33 -4.51
N GLU A 65 19.44 17.86 -3.52
CA GLU A 65 20.68 17.26 -3.06
C GLU A 65 20.43 15.92 -2.38
N LEU A 66 19.42 15.85 -1.51
CA LEU A 66 19.03 14.61 -0.86
C LEU A 66 18.56 13.57 -1.89
N LEU A 67 17.79 13.97 -2.91
CA LEU A 67 17.38 13.10 -4.01
C LEU A 67 18.59 12.45 -4.71
N ARG A 68 19.62 13.23 -5.04
CA ARG A 68 20.85 12.69 -5.64
C ARG A 68 21.54 11.67 -4.74
N GLN A 69 21.62 11.96 -3.44
CA GLN A 69 22.21 11.05 -2.46
C GLN A 69 21.39 9.74 -2.33
N ILE A 70 20.06 9.82 -2.29
CA ILE A 70 19.18 8.65 -2.27
C ILE A 70 19.39 7.80 -3.53
N ARG A 71 19.45 8.42 -4.71
CA ARG A 71 19.66 7.72 -5.99
C ARG A 71 21.03 7.02 -6.07
N ALA A 72 22.04 7.55 -5.40
CA ALA A 72 23.36 6.90 -5.31
C ALA A 72 23.32 5.64 -4.44
N VAL A 73 22.41 5.56 -3.47
CA VAL A 73 22.23 4.41 -2.58
C VAL A 73 21.24 3.40 -3.16
N ASP A 74 20.13 3.88 -3.70
CA ASP A 74 19.05 3.06 -4.27
C ASP A 74 18.45 3.76 -5.50
N SER A 75 18.76 3.21 -6.68
CA SER A 75 18.27 3.74 -7.96
C SER A 75 16.82 3.34 -8.26
N ASP A 76 16.28 2.32 -7.61
CA ASP A 76 14.95 1.73 -7.93
C ASP A 76 13.82 2.22 -7.02
N ILE A 77 14.15 2.81 -5.87
CA ILE A 77 13.15 3.32 -4.94
C ILE A 77 12.21 4.34 -5.62
N CYS A 78 10.91 4.19 -5.41
CA CYS A 78 9.93 5.12 -5.96
C CYS A 78 9.97 6.44 -5.21
N ILE A 79 10.31 7.54 -5.89
CA ILE A 79 10.35 8.87 -5.28
C ILE A 79 9.27 9.76 -5.89
N ILE A 80 8.46 10.36 -5.03
CA ILE A 80 7.43 11.33 -5.36
C ILE A 80 7.84 12.65 -4.73
N ILE A 81 8.03 13.67 -5.57
CA ILE A 81 8.31 15.03 -5.09
C ILE A 81 7.01 15.72 -4.72
N TYR A 82 7.03 16.45 -3.60
CA TYR A 82 5.87 17.18 -3.18
C TYR A 82 6.30 18.53 -2.56
N THR A 83 6.06 19.64 -3.23
CA THR A 83 6.62 20.93 -2.83
C THR A 83 5.71 22.11 -3.09
N GLY A 84 5.83 23.14 -2.24
CA GLY A 84 5.10 24.42 -2.39
C GLY A 84 5.73 25.37 -3.42
N TYR A 85 6.94 25.10 -3.87
CA TYR A 85 7.70 26.00 -4.75
C TYR A 85 8.14 25.28 -6.04
N PRO A 86 7.20 24.92 -6.92
CA PRO A 86 7.56 24.31 -8.18
C PRO A 86 8.25 25.35 -9.06
N SER A 87 9.46 25.04 -9.54
CA SER A 87 10.11 25.77 -10.60
C SER A 87 10.29 24.86 -11.81
N VAL A 88 10.35 25.44 -13.01
CA VAL A 88 10.60 24.66 -14.23
C VAL A 88 11.96 23.96 -14.11
N ASP A 89 12.95 24.66 -13.57
CA ASP A 89 14.30 24.12 -13.41
C ASP A 89 14.34 22.94 -12.42
N SER A 90 13.67 23.06 -11.27
CA SER A 90 13.60 21.96 -10.30
C SER A 90 12.83 20.76 -10.84
N ALA A 91 11.76 20.99 -11.60
CA ALA A 91 11.00 19.91 -12.23
C ALA A 91 11.84 19.19 -13.29
N VAL A 92 12.57 19.91 -14.13
CA VAL A 92 13.46 19.33 -15.16
C VAL A 92 14.61 18.55 -14.50
N GLU A 93 15.21 19.09 -13.45
CA GLU A 93 16.30 18.41 -12.74
C GLU A 93 15.84 17.14 -12.03
N THR A 94 14.72 17.18 -11.34
CA THR A 94 14.15 16.00 -10.66
C THR A 94 13.68 14.94 -11.67
N MET A 95 13.14 15.32 -12.83
CA MET A 95 12.81 14.38 -13.90
C MET A 95 14.04 13.63 -14.42
N LYS A 96 15.21 14.28 -14.52
CA LYS A 96 16.48 13.61 -14.86
C LYS A 96 16.89 12.58 -13.83
N GLN A 97 16.45 12.73 -12.56
CA GLN A 97 16.69 11.82 -11.46
C GLN A 97 15.62 10.71 -11.35
N GLN A 98 14.82 10.52 -12.41
CA GLN A 98 13.81 9.44 -12.49
C GLN A 98 12.83 9.44 -11.31
N VAL A 99 12.34 10.63 -10.91
CA VAL A 99 11.23 10.69 -9.95
C VAL A 99 9.95 10.16 -10.60
N PHE A 100 9.11 9.55 -9.79
CA PHE A 100 7.87 8.92 -10.28
C PHE A 100 6.81 9.97 -10.64
N ASP A 101 6.64 10.97 -9.78
CA ASP A 101 5.66 12.04 -9.97
C ASP A 101 6.05 13.29 -9.17
N TYR A 102 5.34 14.39 -9.45
CA TYR A 102 5.59 15.69 -8.86
C TYR A 102 4.27 16.33 -8.43
N ILE A 103 4.09 16.59 -7.15
CA ILE A 103 2.87 17.14 -6.58
C ILE A 103 3.14 18.55 -6.05
N LYS A 104 2.34 19.51 -6.49
CA LYS A 104 2.42 20.88 -6.00
C LYS A 104 1.60 21.08 -4.72
N LYS A 105 2.17 21.70 -3.70
CA LYS A 105 1.45 22.21 -2.52
C LYS A 105 0.77 23.56 -2.86
N PRO A 106 -0.45 23.88 -2.42
CA PRO A 106 -1.39 22.98 -1.77
C PRO A 106 -2.00 21.98 -2.78
N PHE A 107 -2.31 20.78 -2.30
CA PHE A 107 -2.85 19.69 -3.12
C PHE A 107 -4.20 19.22 -2.57
N ASN A 108 -4.99 18.61 -3.44
CA ASN A 108 -6.16 17.87 -3.04
C ASN A 108 -5.73 16.50 -2.52
N ILE A 109 -6.27 16.08 -1.40
CA ILE A 109 -5.91 14.81 -0.76
C ILE A 109 -6.26 13.59 -1.63
N GLU A 110 -7.32 13.67 -2.42
CA GLU A 110 -7.69 12.59 -3.33
C GLU A 110 -6.73 12.50 -4.53
N ASP A 111 -6.24 13.64 -5.04
CA ASP A 111 -5.22 13.66 -6.09
C ASP A 111 -3.90 13.07 -5.57
N PHE A 112 -3.53 13.43 -4.34
CA PHE A 112 -2.36 12.85 -3.67
C PHE A 112 -2.50 11.34 -3.51
N ARG A 113 -3.67 10.87 -3.04
CA ARG A 113 -3.98 9.44 -2.94
C ARG A 113 -3.90 8.73 -4.29
N ALA A 114 -4.38 9.36 -5.36
CA ALA A 114 -4.34 8.80 -6.70
C ALA A 114 -2.88 8.58 -7.18
N VAL A 115 -1.98 9.53 -6.91
CA VAL A 115 -0.54 9.41 -7.25
C VAL A 115 0.09 8.26 -6.48
N ILE A 116 -0.17 8.13 -5.16
CA ILE A 116 0.36 7.02 -4.35
C ILE A 116 -0.15 5.67 -4.88
N ARG A 117 -1.45 5.56 -5.20
CA ARG A 117 -2.02 4.33 -5.77
C ARG A 117 -1.38 3.98 -7.11
N LYS A 118 -1.17 4.97 -7.97
CA LYS A 118 -0.49 4.81 -9.26
C LYS A 118 0.93 4.31 -9.07
N ALA A 119 1.70 4.90 -8.14
CA ALA A 119 3.05 4.46 -7.80
C ALA A 119 3.08 3.01 -7.31
N VAL A 120 2.16 2.66 -6.40
CA VAL A 120 2.01 1.28 -5.89
C VAL A 120 1.69 0.29 -7.00
N GLN A 121 0.83 0.67 -7.95
CA GLN A 121 0.42 -0.19 -9.06
C GLN A 121 1.53 -0.35 -10.09
N GLU A 122 2.13 0.74 -10.57
CA GLU A 122 3.14 0.71 -11.65
C GLU A 122 4.47 0.11 -11.20
N LYS A 123 4.84 0.31 -9.94
CA LYS A 123 6.02 -0.32 -9.34
C LYS A 123 5.78 -1.75 -8.86
N GLY A 124 4.59 -2.30 -9.06
CA GLY A 124 4.24 -3.64 -8.58
C GLY A 124 4.33 -3.79 -7.06
N LEU A 125 4.25 -2.67 -6.33
CA LEU A 125 4.32 -2.62 -4.86
C LEU A 125 2.99 -3.02 -4.20
N ILE A 126 2.08 -3.54 -4.95
CA ILE A 126 0.75 -3.94 -4.50
C ILE A 126 0.92 -4.71 -3.18
N VAL A 127 0.15 -4.30 -2.18
CA VAL A 127 -0.32 -5.20 -1.12
C VAL A 127 -0.44 -6.56 -1.77
N SER A 128 0.44 -7.50 -1.41
CA SER A 128 0.72 -8.75 -2.15
C SER A 128 -0.50 -9.18 -2.97
N PRO A 129 -0.38 -9.50 -4.26
CA PRO A 129 -1.52 -9.95 -5.09
C PRO A 129 -2.33 -11.02 -4.35
N GLU A 130 -1.65 -11.76 -3.49
CA GLU A 130 -2.19 -12.74 -2.56
C GLU A 130 -3.13 -12.14 -1.51
N ILE A 131 -2.87 -10.94 -1.00
CA ILE A 131 -3.76 -10.30 0.01
C ILE A 131 -5.04 -9.84 -0.66
N ARG A 132 -4.91 -9.18 -1.81
CA ARG A 132 -6.05 -8.74 -2.59
C ARG A 132 -6.90 -9.93 -2.99
N LEU A 133 -6.25 -10.98 -3.49
CA LEU A 133 -6.89 -12.26 -3.81
C LEU A 133 -7.66 -12.82 -2.60
N ASN A 134 -7.03 -12.90 -1.45
CA ASN A 134 -7.66 -13.41 -0.22
C ASN A 134 -8.82 -12.52 0.25
N GLN A 135 -8.71 -11.20 0.12
CA GLN A 135 -9.80 -10.26 0.45
C GLN A 135 -11.00 -10.46 -0.47
N GLU A 136 -10.77 -10.56 -1.78
CA GLU A 136 -11.85 -10.76 -2.75
C GLU A 136 -12.52 -12.13 -2.59
N ILE A 137 -11.74 -13.19 -2.41
CA ILE A 137 -12.26 -14.54 -2.14
C ILE A 137 -13.07 -14.56 -0.84
N GLY A 138 -12.52 -14.01 0.24
CA GLY A 138 -13.19 -13.94 1.54
C GLY A 138 -14.52 -13.21 1.46
N GLN A 139 -14.53 -12.06 0.76
CA GLN A 139 -15.74 -11.27 0.56
C GLN A 139 -16.79 -12.01 -0.30
N LYS A 140 -16.37 -12.70 -1.37
CA LYS A 140 -17.27 -13.53 -2.20
C LYS A 140 -17.88 -14.66 -1.38
N ILE A 141 -17.09 -15.38 -0.57
CA ILE A 141 -17.57 -16.43 0.33
C ILE A 141 -18.62 -15.87 1.29
N ARG A 142 -18.32 -14.77 1.98
CA ARG A 142 -19.21 -14.11 2.96
C ARG A 142 -20.52 -13.67 2.30
N THR A 143 -20.44 -13.06 1.13
CA THR A 143 -21.61 -12.58 0.38
C THR A 143 -22.51 -13.73 -0.03
N LEU A 144 -21.96 -14.80 -0.62
CA LEU A 144 -22.71 -15.99 -1.01
C LEU A 144 -23.31 -16.73 0.18
N ARG A 145 -22.55 -16.88 1.26
CA ARG A 145 -23.08 -17.48 2.49
C ARG A 145 -24.30 -16.73 3.00
N LYS A 146 -24.20 -15.39 3.08
CA LYS A 146 -25.31 -14.52 3.53
C LYS A 146 -26.51 -14.60 2.56
N LYS A 147 -26.25 -14.58 1.24
CA LYS A 147 -27.30 -14.71 0.21
C LYS A 147 -28.06 -16.03 0.32
N LYS A 148 -27.40 -17.09 0.81
CA LYS A 148 -28.02 -18.40 1.06
C LYS A 148 -28.55 -18.53 2.51
N ASN A 149 -28.61 -17.46 3.27
CA ASN A 149 -29.06 -17.43 4.67
C ASN A 149 -28.35 -18.43 5.58
N LEU A 150 -27.07 -18.73 5.31
CA LEU A 150 -26.26 -19.65 6.12
C LEU A 150 -25.51 -18.89 7.23
N THR A 151 -25.55 -19.44 8.45
CA THR A 151 -24.62 -19.01 9.52
C THR A 151 -23.23 -19.59 9.27
N LEU A 152 -22.21 -19.03 9.94
CA LEU A 152 -20.85 -19.60 9.93
C LEU A 152 -20.85 -21.07 10.41
N LYS A 153 -21.62 -21.38 11.46
CA LYS A 153 -21.74 -22.73 12.00
C LYS A 153 -22.35 -23.71 10.99
N GLN A 154 -23.36 -23.28 10.24
CA GLN A 154 -23.97 -24.13 9.21
C GLN A 154 -23.03 -24.38 8.03
N LEU A 155 -22.27 -23.37 7.61
CA LEU A 155 -21.27 -23.56 6.56
C LEU A 155 -20.11 -24.46 7.06
N ALA A 156 -19.67 -24.29 8.29
CA ALA A 156 -18.68 -25.15 8.94
C ALA A 156 -19.12 -26.63 8.95
N ASN A 157 -20.34 -26.91 9.37
CA ASN A 157 -20.89 -28.26 9.37
C ASN A 157 -20.96 -28.87 7.95
N ARG A 158 -21.31 -28.09 6.92
CA ARG A 158 -21.39 -28.58 5.52
C ARG A 158 -20.01 -28.87 4.92
N THR A 159 -18.98 -28.19 5.38
CA THR A 159 -17.61 -28.27 4.82
C THR A 159 -16.69 -29.19 5.60
N GLY A 160 -17.07 -29.53 6.83
CA GLY A 160 -16.18 -30.20 7.79
C GLY A 160 -15.03 -29.31 8.29
N LEU A 161 -15.15 -27.98 8.13
CA LEU A 161 -14.16 -27.00 8.59
C LEU A 161 -14.56 -26.40 9.93
N SER A 162 -13.61 -25.84 10.68
CA SER A 162 -13.94 -25.13 11.90
C SER A 162 -14.59 -23.76 11.60
N VAL A 163 -15.49 -23.33 12.48
CA VAL A 163 -16.13 -22.01 12.43
C VAL A 163 -15.08 -20.89 12.40
N SER A 164 -14.04 -21.03 13.22
CA SER A 164 -12.93 -20.08 13.29
C SER A 164 -12.20 -19.94 11.95
N LEU A 165 -11.88 -21.07 11.30
CA LEU A 165 -11.20 -21.05 10.00
C LEU A 165 -12.03 -20.34 8.93
N ILE A 166 -13.32 -20.65 8.82
CA ILE A 166 -14.21 -19.98 7.86
C ILE A 166 -14.28 -18.47 8.15
N SER A 167 -14.43 -18.10 9.41
CA SER A 167 -14.44 -16.69 9.80
C SER A 167 -13.12 -15.96 9.43
N GLN A 168 -11.98 -16.62 9.64
CA GLN A 168 -10.67 -16.04 9.29
C GLN A 168 -10.51 -15.89 7.79
N ILE A 169 -11.00 -16.85 7.00
CA ILE A 169 -10.99 -16.78 5.53
C ILE A 169 -11.92 -15.66 5.04
N GLU A 170 -13.14 -15.54 5.57
CA GLU A 170 -14.07 -14.47 5.21
C GLU A 170 -13.54 -13.07 5.53
N LEU A 171 -12.67 -12.95 6.55
CA LEU A 171 -12.02 -11.71 6.96
C LEU A 171 -10.64 -11.51 6.33
N ALA A 172 -10.22 -12.39 5.42
CA ALA A 172 -8.90 -12.41 4.80
C ALA A 172 -7.72 -12.42 5.81
N LYS A 173 -7.94 -12.96 7.00
CA LYS A 173 -6.90 -13.12 8.04
C LYS A 173 -6.03 -14.35 7.83
N THR A 174 -6.44 -15.26 6.98
CA THR A 174 -5.69 -16.44 6.55
C THR A 174 -6.03 -16.79 5.11
N SER A 175 -5.05 -17.36 4.40
CA SER A 175 -5.25 -17.89 3.06
C SER A 175 -5.93 -19.26 3.13
N ALA A 176 -6.81 -19.53 2.19
CA ALA A 176 -7.45 -20.83 2.06
C ALA A 176 -6.71 -21.71 1.03
N SER A 177 -6.42 -22.95 1.38
CA SER A 177 -5.92 -23.92 0.39
C SER A 177 -6.95 -24.18 -0.71
N VAL A 178 -6.48 -24.62 -1.89
CA VAL A 178 -7.37 -25.00 -3.01
C VAL A 178 -8.41 -26.05 -2.56
N SER A 179 -7.99 -27.01 -1.75
CA SER A 179 -8.92 -28.03 -1.22
C SER A 179 -9.97 -27.42 -0.25
N THR A 180 -9.58 -26.42 0.54
CA THR A 180 -10.52 -25.69 1.41
C THR A 180 -11.51 -24.89 0.59
N LEU A 181 -11.04 -24.16 -0.44
CA LEU A 181 -11.91 -23.41 -1.36
C LEU A 181 -12.88 -24.34 -2.10
N TYR A 182 -12.42 -25.52 -2.52
CA TYR A 182 -13.27 -26.50 -3.18
C TYR A 182 -14.40 -26.99 -2.26
N LYS A 183 -14.09 -27.33 -0.99
CA LYS A 183 -15.12 -27.72 -0.01
C LYS A 183 -16.16 -26.60 0.19
N ILE A 184 -15.72 -25.35 0.29
CA ILE A 184 -16.61 -24.20 0.46
C ILE A 184 -17.46 -24.00 -0.81
N ALA A 185 -16.87 -24.11 -2.00
CA ALA A 185 -17.59 -24.01 -3.28
C ALA A 185 -18.70 -25.05 -3.38
N CYS A 186 -18.39 -26.31 -3.09
CA CYS A 186 -19.38 -27.40 -3.06
C CYS A 186 -20.52 -27.11 -2.07
N ALA A 187 -20.20 -26.70 -0.83
CA ALA A 187 -21.20 -26.37 0.18
C ALA A 187 -22.08 -25.18 -0.18
N LEU A 188 -21.54 -24.25 -0.99
CA LEU A 188 -22.25 -23.09 -1.51
C LEU A 188 -22.92 -23.36 -2.88
N GLY A 189 -22.75 -24.57 -3.47
CA GLY A 189 -23.34 -24.92 -4.75
C GLY A 189 -22.87 -24.09 -5.93
N ILE A 190 -21.57 -23.79 -5.97
CA ILE A 190 -20.93 -23.04 -7.05
C ILE A 190 -19.69 -23.76 -7.58
N LYS A 191 -19.19 -23.37 -8.75
CA LYS A 191 -17.90 -23.83 -9.25
C LYS A 191 -16.77 -23.07 -8.55
N ILE A 192 -15.65 -23.74 -8.24
CA ILE A 192 -14.50 -23.12 -7.58
C ILE A 192 -13.96 -21.91 -8.36
N GLY A 193 -14.03 -21.92 -9.70
CA GLY A 193 -13.63 -20.82 -10.56
C GLY A 193 -14.35 -19.49 -10.28
N TYR A 194 -15.54 -19.53 -9.68
CA TYR A 194 -16.26 -18.32 -9.26
C TYR A 194 -15.46 -17.45 -8.29
N PHE A 195 -14.66 -18.08 -7.45
CA PHE A 195 -13.84 -17.30 -6.50
C PHE A 195 -12.73 -16.48 -7.18
N PHE A 196 -12.36 -16.85 -8.40
CA PHE A 196 -11.27 -16.27 -9.17
C PHE A 196 -11.77 -15.42 -10.37
N SER A 197 -13.09 -15.32 -10.60
CA SER A 197 -13.63 -14.44 -11.63
C SER A 197 -13.46 -12.97 -11.22
N ASP A 198 -13.18 -12.11 -12.18
CA ASP A 198 -13.07 -10.66 -12.00
C ASP A 198 -11.95 -10.20 -11.03
N ILE A 199 -10.88 -10.98 -10.95
CA ILE A 199 -9.64 -10.65 -10.19
C ILE A 199 -8.58 -10.16 -11.15
#